data_c59982ee343b292610c6aa11c8ba7700
#
_entry.id   c59982ee343b292610c6aa11c8ba7700
#
_cell.length_a   1.000
_cell.length_b   1.000
_cell.length_c   1.000
_cell.angle_alpha   90.00
_cell.angle_beta   90.00
_cell.angle_gamma   90.00
#
_symmetry.space_group_name_H-M   'P 1'
#
loop_
_entity.id
_entity.type
_entity.pdbx_description
1 polymer ?
#
loop_
_entity_poly.entity_id
_entity_poly.type
_entity_poly.pdbx_seq_one_letter_code
_entity_poly.pdbx_strand_id
1 'polypeptide(L)'
;MRESEHCSELFAFAALTIALEGCAAVQGQAASDHFDGSRFSNEPGVPSRPGVLPILKWKFSRRTGPAWPGFVEAPPGPPPPERVADLRVTFVGHSTVLVQQDGVNILTDPVWSPRIGPVPRLGVARKRPPGIRFEDLPPIDVVLLSHDHFDHLDLPTLRQLSRAHPKVTIITGLGHRELLESSGVRARVIELDWWQSATVRGLEFVATPAAHWSGRQPFSQNEALWAGFVIRGPAGVTYFAGDTGWGPHFQEIRDRFGPPRLALIPIGAYKPEWFMSPQHIGPKEAFEAARLLGAATSVAIHFGTFDLADDGQDEAPKELALLRDSSEARVVFDVLQEGEGREIQR
;
A
#
# COMPACT_ATOMS: atom_id res chain seq x y z
N MET A 1 54.70 5.18 73.53
CA MET A 1 54.19 6.56 73.38
C MET A 1 53.47 6.64 72.04
N ARG A 2 52.18 6.96 72.08
CA ARG A 2 51.25 7.32 70.97
C ARG A 2 50.83 6.15 70.06
N GLU A 3 49.75 5.50 70.30
CA GLU A 3 48.34 5.80 70.03
C GLU A 3 48.07 5.83 68.51
N SER A 4 47.46 4.75 68.06
CA SER A 4 46.94 4.56 66.73
C SER A 4 45.41 4.52 66.80
N GLU A 5 44.75 5.49 66.26
CA GLU A 5 43.31 5.53 66.11
C GLU A 5 42.84 4.70 64.91
N HIS A 6 41.95 3.80 65.17
CA HIS A 6 41.20 3.08 64.11
C HIS A 6 40.09 3.97 63.62
N CYS A 7 40.11 4.25 62.31
CA CYS A 7 38.97 4.80 61.62
C CYS A 7 38.28 3.69 60.85
N SER A 8 37.10 3.28 61.30
CA SER A 8 36.23 2.30 60.63
C SER A 8 35.37 3.03 59.59
N GLU A 9 35.63 2.77 58.35
CA GLU A 9 34.79 3.28 57.27
C GLU A 9 33.56 2.34 57.06
N LEU A 10 32.40 2.93 57.32
CA LEU A 10 31.10 2.36 56.99
C LEU A 10 30.87 2.49 55.48
N PHE A 11 30.84 1.39 54.79
CA PHE A 11 30.32 1.33 53.44
C PHE A 11 28.80 1.46 53.45
N ALA A 12 28.30 2.62 53.06
CA ALA A 12 26.92 2.87 52.76
C ALA A 12 26.58 2.33 51.37
N PHE A 13 25.84 1.23 51.29
CA PHE A 13 25.21 0.78 50.05
C PHE A 13 24.11 1.77 49.66
N ALA A 14 24.36 2.60 48.68
CA ALA A 14 23.32 3.36 48.03
C ALA A 14 22.59 2.42 47.07
N ALA A 15 21.40 2.00 47.41
CA ALA A 15 20.48 1.31 46.54
C ALA A 15 20.01 2.30 45.46
N LEU A 16 20.50 2.13 44.24
CA LEU A 16 20.03 2.86 43.07
C LEU A 16 18.68 2.28 42.63
N THR A 17 17.62 2.91 43.05
CA THR A 17 16.26 2.61 42.58
C THR A 17 16.16 3.15 41.17
N ILE A 18 16.32 2.29 40.16
CA ILE A 18 15.97 2.58 38.79
C ILE A 18 14.43 2.61 38.76
N ALA A 19 13.89 3.81 38.75
CA ALA A 19 12.49 4.01 38.39
C ALA A 19 12.33 3.60 36.91
N LEU A 20 11.68 2.47 36.70
CA LEU A 20 11.05 2.11 35.44
C LEU A 20 9.95 3.16 35.17
N GLU A 21 10.31 4.25 34.51
CA GLU A 21 9.31 5.12 33.93
C GLU A 21 8.59 4.30 32.87
N GLY A 22 7.34 3.96 33.19
CA GLY A 22 6.47 3.18 32.37
C GLY A 22 6.29 3.85 31.00
N CYS A 23 6.28 3.03 29.96
CA CYS A 23 5.72 3.36 28.69
C CYS A 23 4.40 4.11 28.92
N ALA A 24 4.38 5.38 28.55
CA ALA A 24 3.15 6.15 28.48
C ALA A 24 2.30 5.46 27.40
N ALA A 25 1.33 4.65 27.82
CA ALA A 25 0.28 4.17 26.97
C ALA A 25 -0.38 5.41 26.36
N VAL A 26 -0.39 5.47 25.02
CA VAL A 26 -1.15 6.47 24.27
C VAL A 26 -2.60 6.33 24.72
N GLN A 27 -3.08 7.24 25.54
CA GLN A 27 -4.46 7.24 26.03
C GLN A 27 -5.38 7.50 24.83
N GLY A 28 -6.26 6.56 24.53
CA GLY A 28 -7.47 6.79 23.76
C GLY A 28 -7.66 6.07 22.44
N GLN A 29 -6.80 5.15 22.03
CA GLN A 29 -7.14 4.24 20.94
C GLN A 29 -7.84 3.01 21.52
N ALA A 30 -9.10 2.76 21.09
CA ALA A 30 -9.73 1.46 21.32
C ALA A 30 -8.79 0.38 20.77
N ALA A 31 -8.61 -0.72 21.52
CA ALA A 31 -7.83 -1.84 21.02
C ALA A 31 -8.45 -2.30 19.69
N SER A 32 -7.62 -2.46 18.66
CA SER A 32 -8.05 -2.99 17.37
C SER A 32 -8.67 -4.38 17.59
N ASP A 33 -9.85 -4.62 17.04
CA ASP A 33 -10.60 -5.87 17.21
C ASP A 33 -10.03 -7.02 16.34
N HIS A 34 -9.08 -6.70 15.46
CA HIS A 34 -8.36 -7.65 14.62
C HIS A 34 -6.84 -7.72 14.94
N PHE A 35 -6.44 -7.27 16.12
CA PHE A 35 -5.07 -7.38 16.65
C PHE A 35 -5.03 -8.24 17.92
N ASP A 36 -4.26 -9.32 17.91
CA ASP A 36 -4.16 -10.27 19.03
C ASP A 36 -3.16 -9.85 20.13
N GLY A 37 -2.57 -8.67 20.03
CA GLY A 37 -1.49 -8.15 20.88
C GLY A 37 -0.10 -8.31 20.27
N SER A 38 0.03 -9.03 19.17
CA SER A 38 1.28 -9.23 18.44
C SER A 38 1.11 -9.14 16.92
N ARG A 39 -0.04 -9.53 16.39
CA ARG A 39 -0.30 -9.64 14.94
C ARG A 39 -1.71 -9.23 14.59
N PHE A 40 -1.82 -8.62 13.40
CA PHE A 40 -3.09 -8.34 12.79
C PHE A 40 -3.63 -9.55 12.04
N SER A 41 -4.96 -9.63 11.89
CA SER A 41 -5.67 -10.67 11.16
C SER A 41 -6.66 -10.05 10.16
N ASN A 42 -7.01 -10.81 9.12
CA ASN A 42 -8.13 -10.44 8.26
C ASN A 42 -9.45 -10.53 9.01
N GLU A 43 -10.48 -9.90 8.46
CA GLU A 43 -11.85 -10.03 8.98
C GLU A 43 -12.28 -11.50 9.08
N PRO A 44 -13.18 -11.85 10.03
CA PRO A 44 -13.67 -13.20 10.17
C PRO A 44 -14.28 -13.72 8.87
N GLY A 45 -13.87 -14.93 8.46
CA GLY A 45 -14.34 -15.58 7.22
C GLY A 45 -13.55 -15.18 5.96
N VAL A 46 -12.65 -14.21 6.04
CA VAL A 46 -11.71 -13.89 4.95
C VAL A 46 -10.53 -14.86 5.01
N PRO A 47 -10.15 -15.53 3.91
CA PRO A 47 -9.04 -16.48 3.90
C PRO A 47 -7.73 -15.82 4.35
N SER A 48 -6.97 -16.56 5.13
CA SER A 48 -5.61 -16.16 5.52
C SER A 48 -4.62 -16.52 4.42
N ARG A 49 -3.44 -15.90 4.47
CA ARG A 49 -2.30 -16.29 3.63
C ARG A 49 -2.05 -17.81 3.71
N PRO A 50 -1.73 -18.47 2.57
CA PRO A 50 -1.32 -19.86 2.57
C PRO A 50 -0.11 -20.10 3.49
N GLY A 51 -0.12 -21.20 4.24
CA GLY A 51 0.97 -21.59 5.12
C GLY A 51 2.26 -21.94 4.38
N VAL A 52 3.30 -22.35 5.11
CA VAL A 52 4.64 -22.64 4.56
C VAL A 52 4.64 -23.74 3.51
N LEU A 53 3.84 -24.81 3.68
CA LEU A 53 3.79 -25.93 2.73
C LEU A 53 3.26 -25.53 1.35
N PRO A 54 2.15 -24.78 1.22
CA PRO A 54 1.73 -24.20 -0.05
C PRO A 54 2.80 -23.30 -0.71
N ILE A 55 3.51 -22.46 0.07
CA ILE A 55 4.61 -21.64 -0.45
C ILE A 55 5.72 -22.50 -1.03
N LEU A 56 6.15 -23.54 -0.33
CA LEU A 56 7.15 -24.48 -0.82
C LEU A 56 6.66 -25.21 -2.07
N LYS A 57 5.41 -25.69 -2.05
CA LYS A 57 4.78 -26.32 -3.22
C LYS A 57 4.85 -25.39 -4.43
N TRP A 58 4.45 -24.12 -4.28
CA TRP A 58 4.50 -23.15 -5.37
C TRP A 58 5.94 -22.90 -5.85
N LYS A 59 6.88 -22.67 -4.94
CA LYS A 59 8.28 -22.40 -5.30
C LYS A 59 8.98 -23.59 -5.99
N PHE A 60 8.60 -24.83 -5.65
CA PHE A 60 9.14 -26.04 -6.27
C PHE A 60 8.28 -26.56 -7.43
N SER A 61 7.08 -26.02 -7.64
CA SER A 61 6.32 -26.28 -8.85
C SER A 61 7.02 -25.58 -10.02
N ARG A 62 6.99 -26.20 -11.18
CA ARG A 62 7.41 -25.51 -12.39
C ARG A 62 6.50 -24.31 -12.59
N ARG A 63 7.08 -23.15 -12.80
CA ARG A 63 6.36 -21.96 -13.26
C ARG A 63 5.63 -22.32 -14.55
N THR A 64 4.31 -22.15 -14.55
CA THR A 64 3.44 -22.53 -15.68
C THR A 64 3.04 -21.35 -16.53
N GLY A 65 3.27 -20.14 -16.03
CA GLY A 65 2.93 -18.91 -16.73
C GLY A 65 3.93 -18.53 -17.84
N PRO A 66 3.54 -17.64 -18.74
CA PRO A 66 4.40 -17.13 -19.79
C PRO A 66 5.62 -16.40 -19.19
N ALA A 67 6.78 -16.58 -19.82
CA ALA A 67 7.97 -15.83 -19.42
C ALA A 67 7.74 -14.33 -19.66
N TRP A 68 8.06 -13.52 -18.67
CA TRP A 68 8.04 -12.08 -18.85
C TRP A 68 9.16 -11.67 -19.80
N PRO A 69 8.91 -10.74 -20.73
CA PRO A 69 9.96 -10.16 -21.57
C PRO A 69 11.02 -9.48 -20.70
N GLY A 70 12.14 -9.14 -21.28
CA GLY A 70 13.13 -8.28 -20.66
C GLY A 70 12.57 -6.93 -20.26
N PHE A 71 13.43 -6.00 -19.88
CA PHE A 71 13.01 -4.62 -19.62
C PHE A 71 12.42 -4.01 -20.91
N VAL A 72 11.22 -3.45 -20.79
CA VAL A 72 10.53 -2.76 -21.91
C VAL A 72 10.77 -1.28 -21.73
N GLU A 73 11.57 -0.71 -22.62
CA GLU A 73 11.78 0.73 -22.63
C GLU A 73 10.51 1.46 -23.09
N ALA A 74 10.11 2.47 -22.35
CA ALA A 74 9.04 3.40 -22.73
C ALA A 74 9.45 4.80 -22.33
N PRO A 75 9.16 5.83 -23.13
CA PRO A 75 9.37 7.20 -22.72
C PRO A 75 8.44 7.52 -21.55
N PRO A 76 8.86 8.39 -20.62
CA PRO A 76 7.95 8.87 -19.59
C PRO A 76 6.82 9.67 -20.25
N GLY A 77 5.65 9.68 -19.62
CA GLY A 77 4.56 10.55 -20.01
C GLY A 77 4.90 12.04 -19.83
N PRO A 78 4.04 12.92 -20.28
CA PRO A 78 4.21 14.35 -20.04
C PRO A 78 4.15 14.66 -18.55
N PRO A 79 4.88 15.68 -18.05
CA PRO A 79 4.76 16.13 -16.67
C PRO A 79 3.29 16.40 -16.31
N PRO A 80 2.79 15.88 -15.18
CA PRO A 80 1.43 16.15 -14.73
C PRO A 80 1.25 17.65 -14.42
N PRO A 81 0.02 18.17 -14.49
CA PRO A 81 -0.27 19.53 -14.04
C PRO A 81 0.09 19.69 -12.57
N GLU A 82 0.52 20.89 -12.17
CA GLU A 82 0.93 21.16 -10.79
C GLU A 82 -0.21 20.89 -9.79
N ARG A 83 -1.45 21.26 -10.14
CA ARG A 83 -2.67 21.06 -9.34
C ARG A 83 -3.87 20.84 -10.25
N VAL A 84 -4.84 20.09 -9.77
CA VAL A 84 -6.13 19.87 -10.44
C VAL A 84 -7.24 20.17 -9.45
N ALA A 85 -8.18 21.05 -9.85
CA ALA A 85 -9.26 21.47 -8.97
C ALA A 85 -10.38 20.43 -8.82
N ASP A 86 -10.56 19.56 -9.81
CA ASP A 86 -11.54 18.46 -9.80
C ASP A 86 -10.83 17.12 -9.51
N LEU A 87 -10.90 16.14 -10.37
CA LEU A 87 -10.30 14.83 -10.18
C LEU A 87 -9.56 14.36 -11.43
N ARG A 88 -8.26 14.06 -11.27
CA ARG A 88 -7.40 13.49 -12.30
C ARG A 88 -6.61 12.33 -11.73
N VAL A 89 -6.38 11.31 -12.53
CA VAL A 89 -5.51 10.18 -12.24
C VAL A 89 -4.38 10.12 -13.25
N THR A 90 -3.16 9.78 -12.81
CA THR A 90 -2.02 9.47 -13.71
C THR A 90 -1.35 8.20 -13.23
N PHE A 91 -1.28 7.18 -14.09
CA PHE A 91 -0.66 5.90 -13.77
C PHE A 91 0.85 6.00 -13.89
N VAL A 92 1.56 5.72 -12.78
CA VAL A 92 3.02 5.73 -12.75
C VAL A 92 3.60 4.36 -13.04
N GLY A 93 2.91 3.32 -12.56
CA GLY A 93 3.30 1.91 -12.73
C GLY A 93 3.08 1.11 -11.46
N HIS A 94 2.75 -0.17 -11.59
CA HIS A 94 2.38 -1.06 -10.49
C HIS A 94 1.18 -0.52 -9.69
N SER A 95 1.32 -0.30 -8.40
CA SER A 95 0.31 0.35 -7.54
C SER A 95 0.61 1.83 -7.27
N THR A 96 1.63 2.38 -7.95
CA THR A 96 1.95 3.80 -7.87
C THR A 96 1.08 4.59 -8.84
N VAL A 97 0.21 5.41 -8.28
CA VAL A 97 -0.71 6.28 -9.01
C VAL A 97 -0.67 7.67 -8.40
N LEU A 98 -0.60 8.70 -9.25
CA LEU A 98 -0.82 10.08 -8.83
C LEU A 98 -2.31 10.40 -8.98
N VAL A 99 -2.98 10.60 -7.86
CA VAL A 99 -4.36 11.12 -7.79
C VAL A 99 -4.29 12.59 -7.43
N GLN A 100 -4.86 13.43 -8.27
CA GLN A 100 -4.99 14.86 -8.06
C GLN A 100 -6.46 15.18 -7.85
N GLN A 101 -6.83 15.50 -6.60
CA GLN A 101 -8.22 15.72 -6.20
C GLN A 101 -8.35 16.99 -5.37
N ASP A 102 -9.29 17.88 -5.74
CA ASP A 102 -9.60 19.10 -4.99
C ASP A 102 -8.36 19.97 -4.68
N GLY A 103 -7.41 20.04 -5.59
CA GLY A 103 -6.18 20.77 -5.42
C GLY A 103 -5.11 20.05 -4.58
N VAL A 104 -5.34 18.81 -4.15
CA VAL A 104 -4.40 18.00 -3.37
C VAL A 104 -3.76 16.92 -4.26
N ASN A 105 -2.45 16.79 -4.20
CA ASN A 105 -1.69 15.75 -4.90
C ASN A 105 -1.42 14.57 -3.97
N ILE A 106 -1.94 13.41 -4.31
CA ILE A 106 -1.91 12.18 -3.53
C ILE A 106 -1.17 11.12 -4.33
N LEU A 107 -0.17 10.48 -3.74
CA LEU A 107 0.60 9.42 -4.39
C LEU A 107 0.36 8.10 -3.65
N THR A 108 -0.10 7.07 -4.36
CA THR A 108 -0.31 5.74 -3.78
C THR A 108 0.93 4.89 -3.93
N ASP A 109 1.30 4.12 -2.91
CA ASP A 109 2.36 3.10 -2.88
C ASP A 109 3.57 3.45 -3.77
N PRO A 110 4.33 4.51 -3.44
CA PRO A 110 5.32 5.06 -4.36
C PRO A 110 6.58 4.19 -4.45
N VAL A 111 6.83 3.66 -5.64
CA VAL A 111 8.01 2.84 -5.96
C VAL A 111 8.69 3.35 -7.22
N TRP A 112 9.92 3.86 -7.09
CA TRP A 112 10.80 4.23 -8.21
C TRP A 112 12.04 3.37 -8.30
N SER A 113 12.29 2.51 -7.29
CA SER A 113 13.44 1.62 -7.29
C SER A 113 13.48 0.71 -8.52
N PRO A 114 14.66 0.48 -9.12
CA PRO A 114 14.81 -0.44 -10.26
C PRO A 114 14.66 -1.90 -9.86
N ARG A 115 14.71 -2.19 -8.56
CA ARG A 115 14.49 -3.51 -7.96
C ARG A 115 13.81 -3.39 -6.62
N ILE A 116 12.96 -4.35 -6.32
CA ILE A 116 12.28 -4.49 -5.03
C ILE A 116 12.75 -5.74 -4.31
N GLY A 117 12.78 -5.73 -3.00
CA GLY A 117 13.17 -6.87 -2.17
C GLY A 117 14.07 -6.49 -1.01
N PRO A 118 14.39 -7.45 -0.11
CA PRO A 118 15.17 -7.20 1.11
C PRO A 118 16.63 -6.83 0.80
N VAL A 119 17.17 -7.28 -0.33
CA VAL A 119 18.53 -6.98 -0.78
C VAL A 119 18.45 -6.25 -2.12
N PRO A 120 18.81 -4.96 -2.20
CA PRO A 120 18.58 -4.13 -3.38
C PRO A 120 19.14 -4.68 -4.70
N ARG A 121 20.24 -5.40 -4.67
CA ARG A 121 20.88 -5.96 -5.88
C ARG A 121 20.34 -7.34 -6.29
N LEU A 122 19.63 -8.04 -5.40
CA LEU A 122 19.15 -9.41 -5.61
C LEU A 122 17.63 -9.50 -5.74
N GLY A 123 16.93 -8.38 -5.57
CA GLY A 123 15.47 -8.32 -5.63
C GLY A 123 14.90 -8.48 -7.04
N VAL A 124 13.58 -8.52 -7.12
CA VAL A 124 12.83 -8.58 -8.38
C VAL A 124 13.06 -7.30 -9.18
N ALA A 125 13.47 -7.46 -10.43
CA ALA A 125 13.75 -6.32 -11.31
C ALA A 125 12.46 -5.72 -11.86
N ARG A 126 12.42 -4.39 -11.90
CA ARG A 126 11.40 -3.64 -12.62
C ARG A 126 11.49 -3.96 -14.12
N LYS A 127 10.35 -4.14 -14.76
CA LYS A 127 10.23 -4.50 -16.19
C LYS A 127 9.79 -3.36 -17.09
N ARG A 128 9.22 -2.30 -16.52
CA ARG A 128 8.84 -1.05 -17.21
C ARG A 128 9.29 0.15 -16.37
N PRO A 129 9.77 1.24 -16.98
CA PRO A 129 10.16 2.43 -16.23
C PRO A 129 8.93 3.06 -15.55
N PRO A 130 9.11 3.87 -14.50
CA PRO A 130 8.03 4.70 -13.99
C PRO A 130 7.57 5.68 -15.07
N GLY A 131 6.25 5.79 -15.25
CA GLY A 131 5.66 6.64 -16.28
C GLY A 131 5.82 8.15 -16.03
N ILE A 132 6.16 8.55 -14.81
CA ILE A 132 6.55 9.91 -14.44
C ILE A 132 7.97 9.83 -13.90
N ARG A 133 8.89 10.67 -14.42
CA ARG A 133 10.21 10.79 -13.81
C ARG A 133 10.06 11.41 -12.42
N PHE A 134 10.90 11.01 -11.49
CA PHE A 134 10.79 11.49 -10.10
C PHE A 134 10.86 13.02 -10.00
N GLU A 135 11.73 13.63 -10.80
CA GLU A 135 11.92 15.08 -10.89
C GLU A 135 10.75 15.84 -11.53
N ASP A 136 9.87 15.15 -12.27
CA ASP A 136 8.68 15.73 -12.91
C ASP A 136 7.42 15.61 -12.02
N LEU A 137 7.56 15.06 -10.81
CA LEU A 137 6.44 15.01 -9.86
C LEU A 137 6.01 16.42 -9.43
N PRO A 138 4.73 16.72 -9.43
CA PRO A 138 4.22 17.96 -8.83
C PRO A 138 4.45 17.94 -7.31
N PRO A 139 4.27 19.07 -6.61
CA PRO A 139 4.37 19.07 -5.15
C PRO A 139 3.42 18.04 -4.51
N ILE A 140 3.95 16.99 -3.88
CA ILE A 140 3.17 15.93 -3.24
C ILE A 140 2.75 16.34 -1.83
N ASP A 141 1.45 16.27 -1.54
CA ASP A 141 0.87 16.60 -0.24
C ASP A 141 0.67 15.37 0.64
N VAL A 142 0.22 14.25 0.04
CA VAL A 142 -0.10 13.02 0.75
C VAL A 142 0.49 11.82 0.02
N VAL A 143 1.02 10.89 0.79
CA VAL A 143 1.35 9.53 0.34
C VAL A 143 0.43 8.57 1.08
N LEU A 144 -0.26 7.69 0.35
CA LEU A 144 -0.99 6.56 0.90
C LEU A 144 -0.12 5.31 0.77
N LEU A 145 0.11 4.62 1.89
CA LEU A 145 0.81 3.34 1.92
C LEU A 145 -0.16 2.26 2.36
N SER A 146 -0.45 1.33 1.46
CA SER A 146 -1.40 0.24 1.72
C SER A 146 -0.84 -0.77 2.71
N HIS A 147 0.40 -1.20 2.55
CA HIS A 147 1.08 -2.17 3.41
C HIS A 147 2.60 -2.15 3.20
N ASP A 148 3.32 -3.01 3.89
CA ASP A 148 4.78 -2.97 3.96
C ASP A 148 5.52 -3.88 2.98
N HIS A 149 4.88 -4.55 2.04
CA HIS A 149 5.59 -5.32 1.02
C HIS A 149 6.53 -4.43 0.21
N PHE A 150 7.59 -5.03 -0.34
CA PHE A 150 8.70 -4.29 -0.98
C PHE A 150 8.29 -3.56 -2.26
N ASP A 151 7.23 -3.98 -2.90
CA ASP A 151 6.65 -3.40 -4.12
C ASP A 151 5.60 -2.31 -3.84
N HIS A 152 5.35 -2.00 -2.57
CA HIS A 152 4.46 -0.93 -2.11
C HIS A 152 5.19 0.07 -1.21
N LEU A 153 5.88 -0.39 -0.18
CA LEU A 153 6.66 0.45 0.71
C LEU A 153 8.15 0.42 0.29
N ASP A 154 8.50 1.29 -0.66
CA ASP A 154 9.87 1.46 -1.16
C ASP A 154 10.62 2.52 -0.35
N LEU A 155 11.39 2.09 0.63
CA LEU A 155 12.13 2.98 1.52
C LEU A 155 13.07 3.96 0.80
N PRO A 156 13.81 3.57 -0.27
CA PRO A 156 14.60 4.52 -1.05
C PRO A 156 13.75 5.66 -1.64
N THR A 157 12.61 5.33 -2.25
CA THR A 157 11.67 6.31 -2.81
C THR A 157 11.09 7.21 -1.72
N LEU A 158 10.61 6.65 -0.61
CA LEU A 158 10.02 7.41 0.49
C LEU A 158 11.03 8.38 1.13
N ARG A 159 12.30 7.98 1.28
CA ARG A 159 13.35 8.90 1.73
C ARG A 159 13.57 10.05 0.75
N GLN A 160 13.56 9.78 -0.54
CA GLN A 160 13.71 10.80 -1.59
C GLN A 160 12.50 11.74 -1.61
N LEU A 161 11.27 11.19 -1.54
CA LEU A 161 10.02 11.97 -1.48
C LEU A 161 10.00 12.90 -0.26
N SER A 162 10.33 12.39 0.92
CA SER A 162 10.30 13.21 2.15
C SER A 162 11.34 14.34 2.16
N ARG A 163 12.41 14.21 1.35
CA ARG A 163 13.39 15.30 1.15
C ARG A 163 12.92 16.31 0.11
N ALA A 164 12.35 15.82 -1.00
CA ALA A 164 11.86 16.68 -2.08
C ALA A 164 10.58 17.42 -1.69
N HIS A 165 9.74 16.82 -0.85
CA HIS A 165 8.46 17.34 -0.39
C HIS A 165 8.39 17.38 1.15
N PRO A 166 9.06 18.35 1.83
CA PRO A 166 9.21 18.34 3.30
C PRO A 166 7.90 18.47 4.10
N LYS A 167 6.80 18.84 3.44
CA LYS A 167 5.45 18.95 4.04
C LYS A 167 4.55 17.75 3.73
N VAL A 168 5.09 16.70 3.09
CA VAL A 168 4.33 15.50 2.77
C VAL A 168 3.86 14.81 4.04
N THR A 169 2.62 14.34 4.02
CA THR A 169 2.05 13.49 5.06
C THR A 169 1.91 12.08 4.51
N ILE A 170 2.44 11.10 5.21
CA ILE A 170 2.23 9.68 4.91
C ILE A 170 1.07 9.20 5.77
N ILE A 171 0.06 8.59 5.13
CA ILE A 171 -1.07 7.93 5.79
C ILE A 171 -0.97 6.44 5.50
N THR A 172 -1.06 5.60 6.54
CA THR A 172 -0.84 4.17 6.43
C THR A 172 -1.61 3.41 7.52
N GLY A 173 -1.65 2.08 7.46
CA GLY A 173 -2.15 1.24 8.54
C GLY A 173 -1.26 1.30 9.79
N LEU A 174 -1.75 0.76 10.91
CA LEU A 174 -1.01 0.70 12.19
C LEU A 174 0.30 -0.09 12.05
N GLY A 175 1.33 0.28 12.80
CA GLY A 175 2.60 -0.46 12.93
C GLY A 175 3.69 -0.11 11.89
N HIS A 176 3.49 0.88 11.02
CA HIS A 176 4.49 1.26 10.00
C HIS A 176 5.41 2.40 10.43
N ARG A 177 5.01 3.22 11.40
CA ARG A 177 5.73 4.43 11.82
C ARG A 177 7.19 4.16 12.18
N GLU A 178 7.44 3.17 13.03
CA GLU A 178 8.79 2.84 13.49
C GLU A 178 9.71 2.46 12.32
N LEU A 179 9.21 1.64 11.39
CA LEU A 179 9.93 1.27 10.17
C LEU A 179 10.29 2.50 9.33
N LEU A 180 9.35 3.41 9.12
CA LEU A 180 9.55 4.62 8.32
C LEU A 180 10.58 5.55 8.98
N GLU A 181 10.40 5.87 10.26
CA GLU A 181 11.26 6.78 11.02
C GLU A 181 12.69 6.23 11.17
N SER A 182 12.84 4.97 11.60
CA SER A 182 14.15 4.30 11.73
C SER A 182 14.88 4.15 10.40
N SER A 183 14.13 4.09 9.30
CA SER A 183 14.70 4.07 7.94
C SER A 183 15.07 5.46 7.41
N GLY A 184 14.90 6.53 8.17
CA GLY A 184 15.27 7.89 7.79
C GLY A 184 14.28 8.59 6.85
N VAL A 185 13.03 8.16 6.81
CA VAL A 185 11.93 8.87 6.15
C VAL A 185 11.51 10.04 7.04
N ARG A 186 11.61 11.26 6.52
CA ARG A 186 11.35 12.52 7.26
C ARG A 186 10.01 13.11 6.83
N ALA A 187 8.93 12.47 7.21
CA ALA A 187 7.57 12.90 6.89
C ALA A 187 6.71 12.86 8.15
N ARG A 188 5.61 13.61 8.15
CA ARG A 188 4.55 13.39 9.12
C ARG A 188 3.88 12.06 8.80
N VAL A 189 3.87 11.11 9.74
CA VAL A 189 3.20 9.81 9.57
C VAL A 189 1.90 9.82 10.39
N ILE A 190 0.80 9.44 9.75
CA ILE A 190 -0.50 9.19 10.37
C ILE A 190 -0.80 7.72 10.18
N GLU A 191 -0.98 7.01 11.29
CA GLU A 191 -1.40 5.61 11.29
C GLU A 191 -2.87 5.52 11.61
N LEU A 192 -3.60 4.71 10.86
CA LEU A 192 -5.03 4.50 11.00
C LEU A 192 -5.32 3.01 11.15
N ASP A 193 -6.26 2.69 12.02
CA ASP A 193 -6.93 1.40 12.03
C ASP A 193 -8.02 1.38 10.95
N TRP A 194 -8.52 0.20 10.59
CA TRP A 194 -9.66 0.11 9.67
C TRP A 194 -10.84 0.93 10.17
N TRP A 195 -11.47 1.63 9.25
CA TRP A 195 -12.58 2.57 9.46
C TRP A 195 -12.23 3.82 10.26
N GLN A 196 -10.98 3.99 10.67
CA GLN A 196 -10.51 5.27 11.20
C GLN A 196 -10.19 6.24 10.07
N SER A 197 -10.30 7.52 10.37
CA SER A 197 -10.07 8.58 9.40
C SER A 197 -9.15 9.69 9.92
N ALA A 198 -8.52 10.38 8.96
CA ALA A 198 -7.77 11.61 9.21
C ALA A 198 -8.09 12.64 8.14
N THR A 199 -8.13 13.91 8.53
CA THR A 199 -8.28 15.03 7.58
C THR A 199 -6.92 15.66 7.30
N VAL A 200 -6.57 15.72 6.02
CA VAL A 200 -5.34 16.38 5.53
C VAL A 200 -5.70 17.24 4.33
N ARG A 201 -5.28 18.50 4.35
CA ARG A 201 -5.55 19.47 3.26
C ARG A 201 -7.02 19.60 2.89
N GLY A 202 -7.94 19.38 3.83
CA GLY A 202 -9.39 19.48 3.59
C GLY A 202 -10.04 18.22 3.00
N LEU A 203 -9.26 17.19 2.69
CA LEU A 203 -9.76 15.87 2.31
C LEU A 203 -9.79 14.93 3.52
N GLU A 204 -10.81 14.11 3.59
CA GLU A 204 -10.89 13.01 4.56
C GLU A 204 -10.33 11.73 3.93
N PHE A 205 -9.42 11.06 4.65
CA PHE A 205 -8.81 9.79 4.31
C PHE A 205 -9.25 8.75 5.32
N VAL A 206 -9.92 7.70 4.87
CA VAL A 206 -10.41 6.61 5.71
C VAL A 206 -9.66 5.34 5.35
N ALA A 207 -9.01 4.69 6.32
CA ALA A 207 -8.45 3.36 6.11
C ALA A 207 -9.58 2.32 6.05
N THR A 208 -9.50 1.40 5.10
CA THR A 208 -10.52 0.35 4.89
C THR A 208 -9.91 -1.03 4.99
N PRO A 209 -10.68 -2.06 5.36
CA PRO A 209 -10.22 -3.43 5.29
C PRO A 209 -9.77 -3.82 3.88
N ALA A 210 -8.85 -4.78 3.83
CA ALA A 210 -8.46 -5.50 2.64
C ALA A 210 -8.15 -6.95 3.01
N ALA A 211 -8.35 -7.88 2.11
CA ALA A 211 -8.03 -9.30 2.30
C ALA A 211 -6.56 -9.55 1.91
N HIS A 212 -5.63 -9.23 2.81
CA HIS A 212 -4.21 -9.30 2.51
C HIS A 212 -3.36 -9.67 3.75
N TRP A 213 -2.10 -9.30 3.76
CA TRP A 213 -1.15 -9.52 4.83
C TRP A 213 0.02 -8.52 4.73
N SER A 214 0.85 -8.46 5.77
CA SER A 214 2.06 -7.65 5.79
C SER A 214 3.29 -8.48 6.18
N GLY A 215 4.49 -7.99 5.86
CA GLY A 215 5.73 -8.60 6.29
C GLY A 215 6.90 -8.35 5.36
N ARG A 216 8.03 -7.93 5.93
CA ARG A 216 9.29 -7.61 5.21
C ARG A 216 10.45 -8.51 5.63
N GLN A 217 10.42 -9.03 6.84
CA GLN A 217 11.50 -9.85 7.41
C GLN A 217 10.97 -11.24 7.77
N PRO A 218 11.86 -12.24 7.87
CA PRO A 218 11.48 -13.50 8.47
C PRO A 218 10.87 -13.24 9.85
N PHE A 219 9.68 -13.79 10.10
CA PHE A 219 8.92 -13.68 11.36
C PHE A 219 8.19 -12.35 11.62
N SER A 220 8.34 -11.30 10.80
CA SER A 220 7.58 -10.03 10.95
C SER A 220 6.21 -10.05 10.26
N GLN A 221 5.69 -11.23 9.96
CA GLN A 221 4.38 -11.35 9.31
C GLN A 221 3.27 -10.75 10.16
N ASN A 222 2.46 -9.87 9.57
CA ASN A 222 1.29 -9.25 10.18
C ASN A 222 1.57 -8.41 11.44
N GLU A 223 2.81 -7.92 11.62
CA GLU A 223 3.13 -6.96 12.69
C GLU A 223 2.65 -5.55 12.36
N ALA A 224 2.38 -5.26 11.09
CA ALA A 224 1.78 -4.02 10.63
C ALA A 224 0.46 -4.30 9.91
N LEU A 225 -0.48 -3.35 9.94
CA LEU A 225 -1.80 -3.47 9.36
C LEU A 225 -1.79 -3.07 7.88
N TRP A 226 -2.32 -3.91 7.01
CA TRP A 226 -2.61 -3.59 5.62
C TRP A 226 -3.96 -2.89 5.49
N ALA A 227 -4.12 -2.01 4.51
CA ALA A 227 -5.35 -1.26 4.32
C ALA A 227 -5.54 -0.80 2.87
N GLY A 228 -6.79 -0.71 2.43
CA GLY A 228 -7.17 0.19 1.36
C GLY A 228 -7.48 1.58 1.92
N PHE A 229 -7.80 2.54 1.05
CA PHE A 229 -8.15 3.90 1.47
C PHE A 229 -9.31 4.47 0.67
N VAL A 230 -10.25 5.09 1.37
CA VAL A 230 -11.27 5.96 0.78
C VAL A 230 -10.84 7.41 1.01
N ILE A 231 -10.86 8.20 -0.07
CA ILE A 231 -10.57 9.63 -0.07
C ILE A 231 -11.89 10.35 -0.36
N ARG A 232 -12.28 11.28 0.52
CA ARG A 232 -13.53 12.05 0.38
C ARG A 232 -13.25 13.54 0.30
N GLY A 233 -13.84 14.16 -0.70
CA GLY A 233 -13.77 15.60 -0.91
C GLY A 233 -14.91 16.12 -1.80
N PRO A 234 -14.94 17.42 -2.11
CA PRO A 234 -15.95 18.02 -2.99
C PRO A 234 -16.02 17.38 -4.38
N ALA A 235 -14.89 16.91 -4.92
CA ALA A 235 -14.84 16.21 -6.21
C ALA A 235 -15.46 14.81 -6.16
N GLY A 236 -15.82 14.30 -4.99
CA GLY A 236 -16.43 12.99 -4.80
C GLY A 236 -15.55 12.02 -4.01
N VAL A 237 -15.86 10.74 -4.16
CA VAL A 237 -15.18 9.64 -3.46
C VAL A 237 -14.18 8.98 -4.40
N THR A 238 -12.94 8.83 -3.96
CA THR A 238 -11.93 7.98 -4.60
C THR A 238 -11.63 6.79 -3.68
N TYR A 239 -11.57 5.58 -4.23
CA TYR A 239 -11.17 4.37 -3.52
C TYR A 239 -9.85 3.84 -4.08
N PHE A 240 -8.89 3.61 -3.21
CA PHE A 240 -7.63 2.91 -3.50
C PHE A 240 -7.65 1.59 -2.74
N ALA A 241 -7.71 0.48 -3.44
CA ALA A 241 -7.85 -0.84 -2.82
C ALA A 241 -6.55 -1.35 -2.16
N GLY A 242 -5.37 -0.87 -2.61
CA GLY A 242 -4.12 -1.56 -2.29
C GLY A 242 -4.11 -2.95 -2.89
N ASP A 243 -3.44 -3.90 -2.21
CA ASP A 243 -3.53 -5.32 -2.54
C ASP A 243 -4.62 -5.98 -1.73
N THR A 244 -5.41 -6.82 -2.39
CA THR A 244 -6.50 -7.54 -1.75
C THR A 244 -6.92 -8.78 -2.50
N GLY A 245 -7.28 -9.83 -1.77
CA GLY A 245 -8.17 -10.90 -2.23
C GLY A 245 -9.62 -10.44 -2.24
N TRP A 246 -10.54 -11.36 -2.62
CA TRP A 246 -11.96 -11.10 -2.55
C TRP A 246 -12.46 -11.13 -1.11
N GLY A 247 -13.31 -10.16 -0.74
CA GLY A 247 -13.85 -10.07 0.61
C GLY A 247 -15.09 -9.18 0.72
N PRO A 248 -15.74 -9.14 1.89
CA PRO A 248 -16.94 -8.35 2.15
C PRO A 248 -16.69 -6.84 2.10
N HIS A 249 -15.46 -6.41 2.28
CA HIS A 249 -15.06 -5.01 2.33
C HIS A 249 -15.49 -4.20 1.10
N PHE A 250 -15.58 -4.78 -0.10
CA PHE A 250 -16.09 -4.07 -1.27
C PHE A 250 -17.54 -3.63 -1.10
N GLN A 251 -18.39 -4.52 -0.57
CA GLN A 251 -19.79 -4.19 -0.28
C GLN A 251 -19.88 -3.19 0.87
N GLU A 252 -19.11 -3.36 1.92
CA GLU A 252 -19.10 -2.46 3.07
C GLU A 252 -18.66 -1.03 2.71
N ILE A 253 -17.63 -0.91 1.85
CA ILE A 253 -17.18 0.37 1.32
C ILE A 253 -18.31 1.04 0.52
N ARG A 254 -18.97 0.26 -0.35
CA ARG A 254 -20.13 0.75 -1.12
C ARG A 254 -21.24 1.25 -0.22
N ASP A 255 -21.59 0.50 0.82
CA ASP A 255 -22.69 0.82 1.73
C ASP A 255 -22.38 2.03 2.60
N ARG A 256 -21.11 2.20 3.03
CA ARG A 256 -20.68 3.31 3.89
C ARG A 256 -20.47 4.62 3.14
N PHE A 257 -19.94 4.57 1.93
CA PHE A 257 -19.46 5.76 1.20
C PHE A 257 -20.21 6.04 -0.10
N GLY A 258 -21.09 5.13 -0.50
CA GLY A 258 -21.73 5.20 -1.82
C GLY A 258 -20.79 4.80 -2.96
N PRO A 259 -21.22 5.01 -4.22
CA PRO A 259 -20.40 4.66 -5.38
C PRO A 259 -19.20 5.60 -5.51
N PRO A 260 -17.96 5.06 -5.58
CA PRO A 260 -16.80 5.89 -5.86
C PRO A 260 -16.89 6.53 -7.25
N ARG A 261 -16.43 7.77 -7.37
CA ARG A 261 -16.19 8.39 -8.67
C ARG A 261 -14.98 7.77 -9.38
N LEU A 262 -13.94 7.40 -8.60
CA LEU A 262 -12.74 6.71 -9.04
C LEU A 262 -12.46 5.54 -8.11
N ALA A 263 -12.18 4.35 -8.67
CA ALA A 263 -11.66 3.20 -7.92
C ALA A 263 -10.35 2.70 -8.56
N LEU A 264 -9.30 2.57 -7.76
CA LEU A 264 -8.03 1.97 -8.14
C LEU A 264 -8.04 0.52 -7.65
N ILE A 265 -8.13 -0.45 -8.57
CA ILE A 265 -8.38 -1.85 -8.27
C ILE A 265 -7.25 -2.73 -8.82
N PRO A 266 -6.62 -3.60 -8.00
CA PRO A 266 -5.56 -4.49 -8.45
C PRO A 266 -6.10 -5.58 -9.40
N ILE A 267 -5.28 -5.96 -10.40
CA ILE A 267 -5.64 -7.00 -11.38
C ILE A 267 -4.56 -8.05 -11.59
N GLY A 268 -3.34 -7.86 -11.05
CA GLY A 268 -2.17 -8.71 -11.30
C GLY A 268 -1.74 -9.53 -10.10
N ALA A 269 -0.71 -10.34 -10.28
CA ALA A 269 -0.18 -11.29 -9.29
C ALA A 269 -1.24 -12.30 -8.80
N TYR A 270 -2.10 -12.78 -9.69
CA TYR A 270 -3.26 -13.63 -9.36
C TYR A 270 -3.08 -15.12 -9.70
N LYS A 271 -2.00 -15.49 -10.39
CA LYS A 271 -1.71 -16.88 -10.74
C LYS A 271 -0.55 -17.48 -9.95
N PRO A 272 -0.62 -18.76 -9.57
CA PRO A 272 -1.75 -19.65 -9.73
C PRO A 272 -2.87 -19.34 -8.72
N GLU A 273 -4.11 -19.32 -9.17
CA GLU A 273 -5.27 -18.92 -8.35
C GLU A 273 -5.37 -19.71 -7.03
N TRP A 274 -5.08 -21.03 -7.04
CA TRP A 274 -5.13 -21.86 -5.84
C TRP A 274 -4.23 -21.36 -4.69
N PHE A 275 -3.22 -20.55 -5.01
CA PHE A 275 -2.27 -20.00 -4.05
C PHE A 275 -2.46 -18.49 -3.85
N MET A 276 -2.78 -17.74 -4.91
CA MET A 276 -2.83 -16.28 -4.88
C MET A 276 -4.20 -15.72 -4.48
N SER A 277 -5.32 -16.41 -4.81
CA SER A 277 -6.67 -15.87 -4.60
C SER A 277 -7.02 -15.44 -3.17
N PRO A 278 -6.45 -15.98 -2.08
CA PRO A 278 -6.72 -15.46 -0.74
C PRO A 278 -6.22 -14.02 -0.51
N GLN A 279 -5.31 -13.53 -1.34
CA GLN A 279 -4.57 -12.28 -1.11
C GLN A 279 -4.50 -11.36 -2.34
N HIS A 280 -4.83 -11.85 -3.53
CA HIS A 280 -4.86 -11.09 -4.78
C HIS A 280 -6.06 -11.50 -5.63
N ILE A 281 -6.87 -10.52 -6.01
CA ILE A 281 -7.92 -10.72 -7.02
C ILE A 281 -7.32 -10.68 -8.41
N GLY A 282 -7.87 -11.53 -9.30
CA GLY A 282 -7.57 -11.47 -10.73
C GLY A 282 -8.54 -10.55 -11.50
N PRO A 283 -8.38 -10.44 -12.84
CA PRO A 283 -9.21 -9.55 -13.66
C PRO A 283 -10.71 -9.77 -13.50
N LYS A 284 -11.13 -11.02 -13.31
CA LYS A 284 -12.54 -11.39 -13.14
C LYS A 284 -13.13 -10.84 -11.85
N GLU A 285 -12.47 -11.09 -10.73
CA GLU A 285 -12.90 -10.57 -9.43
C GLU A 285 -12.78 -9.05 -9.37
N ALA A 286 -11.74 -8.47 -10.01
CA ALA A 286 -11.57 -7.03 -10.10
C ALA A 286 -12.72 -6.36 -10.87
N PHE A 287 -13.17 -6.98 -11.98
CA PHE A 287 -14.34 -6.52 -12.73
C PHE A 287 -15.61 -6.58 -11.87
N GLU A 288 -15.81 -7.67 -11.12
CA GLU A 288 -16.95 -7.80 -10.20
C GLU A 288 -16.85 -6.80 -9.03
N ALA A 289 -15.67 -6.53 -8.51
CA ALA A 289 -15.46 -5.51 -7.49
C ALA A 289 -15.84 -4.12 -8.01
N ALA A 290 -15.43 -3.76 -9.23
CA ALA A 290 -15.81 -2.50 -9.85
C ALA A 290 -17.33 -2.38 -10.02
N ARG A 291 -17.98 -3.47 -10.43
CA ARG A 291 -19.45 -3.56 -10.58
C ARG A 291 -20.16 -3.42 -9.21
N LEU A 292 -19.67 -4.12 -8.19
CA LEU A 292 -20.22 -4.10 -6.83
C LEU A 292 -20.08 -2.73 -6.19
N LEU A 293 -18.92 -2.10 -6.30
CA LEU A 293 -18.66 -0.73 -5.85
C LEU A 293 -19.55 0.27 -6.61
N GLY A 294 -19.95 -0.03 -7.84
CA GLY A 294 -20.65 0.89 -8.71
C GLY A 294 -19.81 2.11 -9.05
N ALA A 295 -18.50 1.94 -9.14
CA ALA A 295 -17.58 3.03 -9.44
C ALA A 295 -17.89 3.65 -10.81
N ALA A 296 -17.91 4.98 -10.89
CA ALA A 296 -18.12 5.66 -12.16
C ALA A 296 -16.97 5.38 -13.15
N THR A 297 -15.73 5.34 -12.63
CA THR A 297 -14.54 4.89 -13.35
C THR A 297 -13.68 4.04 -12.43
N SER A 298 -13.27 2.86 -12.91
CA SER A 298 -12.21 2.07 -12.27
C SER A 298 -10.94 2.15 -13.10
N VAL A 299 -9.78 2.15 -12.46
CA VAL A 299 -8.46 2.11 -13.08
C VAL A 299 -7.69 0.93 -12.51
N ALA A 300 -7.13 0.14 -13.41
CA ALA A 300 -6.34 -1.03 -13.06
C ALA A 300 -4.99 -0.65 -12.45
N ILE A 301 -4.60 -1.35 -11.40
CA ILE A 301 -3.29 -1.24 -10.75
C ILE A 301 -2.69 -2.63 -10.53
N HIS A 302 -1.47 -2.68 -9.98
CA HIS A 302 -0.77 -3.90 -9.57
C HIS A 302 -0.51 -4.88 -10.72
N PHE A 303 -0.10 -4.40 -11.89
CA PHE A 303 0.22 -5.23 -13.06
C PHE A 303 1.42 -4.71 -13.84
N GLY A 304 2.00 -5.54 -14.69
CA GLY A 304 2.92 -5.18 -15.77
C GLY A 304 4.33 -4.70 -15.37
N THR A 305 4.57 -4.39 -14.10
CA THR A 305 5.81 -3.74 -13.63
C THR A 305 6.82 -4.72 -13.02
N PHE A 306 6.39 -5.59 -12.12
CA PHE A 306 7.22 -6.56 -11.40
C PHE A 306 6.69 -7.98 -11.61
N ASP A 307 7.60 -8.92 -11.84
CA ASP A 307 7.31 -10.33 -12.06
C ASP A 307 7.19 -11.06 -10.71
N LEU A 308 5.99 -11.01 -10.11
CA LEU A 308 5.72 -11.45 -8.73
C LEU A 308 5.03 -12.81 -8.63
N ALA A 309 4.34 -13.25 -9.71
CA ALA A 309 3.52 -14.44 -9.72
C ALA A 309 3.65 -15.20 -11.06
N ASP A 310 2.75 -16.14 -11.34
CA ASP A 310 2.83 -16.94 -12.56
C ASP A 310 2.08 -16.33 -13.75
N ASP A 311 1.36 -15.22 -13.56
CA ASP A 311 0.72 -14.48 -14.66
C ASP A 311 1.74 -13.74 -15.53
N GLY A 312 1.43 -13.62 -16.82
CA GLY A 312 2.26 -12.89 -17.78
C GLY A 312 2.13 -11.40 -17.66
N GLN A 313 3.13 -10.65 -18.15
CA GLN A 313 3.23 -9.19 -18.03
C GLN A 313 1.97 -8.44 -18.48
N ASP A 314 1.37 -8.86 -19.60
CA ASP A 314 0.18 -8.22 -20.19
C ASP A 314 -1.05 -9.13 -20.14
N GLU A 315 -1.00 -10.18 -19.36
CA GLU A 315 -2.08 -11.18 -19.31
C GLU A 315 -3.33 -10.60 -18.63
N ALA A 316 -3.16 -10.02 -17.44
CA ALA A 316 -4.26 -9.41 -16.70
C ALA A 316 -4.97 -8.27 -17.47
N PRO A 317 -4.28 -7.31 -18.09
CA PRO A 317 -4.89 -6.33 -18.99
C PRO A 317 -5.71 -6.94 -20.13
N LYS A 318 -5.20 -7.99 -20.76
CA LYS A 318 -5.90 -8.67 -21.88
C LYS A 318 -7.17 -9.39 -21.39
N GLU A 319 -7.08 -10.10 -20.28
CA GLU A 319 -8.25 -10.76 -19.67
C GLU A 319 -9.32 -9.73 -19.26
N LEU A 320 -8.92 -8.62 -18.65
CA LEU A 320 -9.84 -7.54 -18.28
C LEU A 320 -10.53 -6.93 -19.51
N ALA A 321 -9.81 -6.72 -20.60
CA ALA A 321 -10.38 -6.21 -21.85
C ALA A 321 -11.45 -7.16 -22.41
N LEU A 322 -11.20 -8.47 -22.43
CA LEU A 322 -12.18 -9.47 -22.87
C LEU A 322 -13.45 -9.48 -22.01
N LEU A 323 -13.30 -9.36 -20.67
CA LEU A 323 -14.43 -9.29 -19.75
C LEU A 323 -15.27 -8.05 -19.99
N ARG A 324 -14.63 -6.90 -20.14
CA ARG A 324 -15.29 -5.63 -20.43
C ARG A 324 -16.08 -5.69 -21.74
N ASP A 325 -15.45 -6.21 -22.80
CA ASP A 325 -16.01 -6.24 -24.15
C ASP A 325 -17.16 -7.28 -24.27
N SER A 326 -17.16 -8.34 -23.44
CA SER A 326 -18.20 -9.37 -23.40
C SER A 326 -19.36 -9.08 -22.42
N SER A 327 -19.21 -8.06 -21.55
CA SER A 327 -20.20 -7.77 -20.52
C SER A 327 -21.32 -6.87 -21.06
N GLU A 328 -22.57 -7.21 -20.72
CA GLU A 328 -23.72 -6.32 -20.92
C GLU A 328 -23.71 -5.14 -19.93
N ALA A 329 -23.02 -5.30 -18.78
CA ALA A 329 -22.88 -4.25 -17.78
C ALA A 329 -21.89 -3.18 -18.27
N ARG A 330 -22.32 -1.94 -18.31
CA ARG A 330 -21.46 -0.80 -18.63
C ARG A 330 -20.59 -0.46 -17.41
N VAL A 331 -19.47 -1.18 -17.25
CA VAL A 331 -18.45 -0.88 -16.25
C VAL A 331 -17.29 -0.16 -16.97
N VAL A 332 -17.00 1.06 -16.58
CA VAL A 332 -15.81 1.77 -17.05
C VAL A 332 -14.62 1.28 -16.23
N PHE A 333 -13.80 0.44 -16.85
CA PHE A 333 -12.60 -0.08 -16.21
C PHE A 333 -11.41 0.10 -17.15
N ASP A 334 -10.62 1.11 -16.87
CA ASP A 334 -9.51 1.54 -17.72
C ASP A 334 -8.20 0.87 -17.33
N VAL A 335 -7.42 0.50 -18.33
CA VAL A 335 -6.02 0.11 -18.19
C VAL A 335 -5.18 1.23 -18.79
N LEU A 336 -4.60 2.06 -17.95
CA LEU A 336 -3.76 3.16 -18.38
C LEU A 336 -2.33 2.69 -18.66
N GLN A 337 -1.68 3.33 -19.63
CA GLN A 337 -0.25 3.14 -19.84
C GLN A 337 0.56 3.95 -18.83
N GLU A 338 1.82 3.55 -18.60
CA GLU A 338 2.72 4.30 -17.74
C GLU A 338 2.86 5.75 -18.23
N GLY A 339 2.56 6.73 -17.36
CA GLY A 339 2.56 8.15 -17.66
C GLY A 339 1.27 8.68 -18.30
N GLU A 340 0.33 7.80 -18.63
CA GLU A 340 -1.00 8.24 -19.10
C GLU A 340 -1.78 8.86 -17.95
N GLY A 341 -2.26 10.09 -18.18
CA GLY A 341 -3.10 10.82 -17.26
C GLY A 341 -4.51 11.06 -17.82
N ARG A 342 -5.52 10.95 -16.97
CA ARG A 342 -6.94 11.09 -17.36
C ARG A 342 -7.72 11.94 -16.35
N GLU A 343 -8.47 12.90 -16.85
CA GLU A 343 -9.50 13.59 -16.09
C GLU A 343 -10.69 12.63 -15.89
N ILE A 344 -11.15 12.50 -14.64
CA ILE A 344 -12.27 11.64 -14.31
C ILE A 344 -13.56 12.45 -14.42
N GLN A 345 -14.47 11.99 -15.27
CA GLN A 345 -15.75 12.65 -15.49
C GLN A 345 -16.66 12.56 -14.25
N ARG A 346 -17.57 13.54 -14.10
CA ARG A 346 -18.58 13.55 -13.03
C ARG A 346 -19.70 12.57 -13.30
#